data_b03fa50d2a124c4d85a9fb93d4c176ef
#
_entry.id   b03fa50d2a124c4d85a9fb93d4c176ef
#
_cell.length_a   1.000
_cell.length_b   1.000
_cell.length_c   1.000
_cell.angle_alpha   90.00
_cell.angle_beta   90.00
_cell.angle_gamma   90.00
#
_symmetry.space_group_name_H-M   'P 1'
#
loop_
_entity.id
_entity.type
_entity.pdbx_description
1 polymer ?
#
loop_
_entity_poly.entity_id
_entity_poly.type
_entity_poly.pdbx_seq_one_letter_code
_entity_poly.pdbx_strand_id
1 'polypeptide(L)'
;MMVKLVRHTPEPERTVAMSARLCYSPIGAAQLEEKISDEQAANLVRKLVSMGHLSTLEHVTFTFAIEGVSRVLTHQLVRHRIASYSQQSQRYVCLLYTSPSPRDKRQS
;
A
#
# COMPACT_ATOMS: atom_id res chain seq x y z
N MET A 1 -12.54 8.92 -12.21
CA MET A 1 -11.70 8.49 -11.10
C MET A 1 -10.30 8.20 -11.58
N MET A 2 -9.32 8.63 -10.85
CA MET A 2 -7.92 8.35 -11.15
C MET A 2 -7.24 7.78 -9.91
N VAL A 3 -6.44 6.75 -10.10
CA VAL A 3 -5.65 6.13 -9.04
C VAL A 3 -4.20 6.11 -9.48
N LYS A 4 -3.31 6.64 -8.66
CA LYS A 4 -1.89 6.67 -8.97
C LYS A 4 -1.10 6.12 -7.80
N LEU A 5 -0.17 5.22 -8.10
CA LEU A 5 0.78 4.74 -7.10
C LEU A 5 1.85 5.81 -6.87
N VAL A 6 1.92 6.34 -5.67
CA VAL A 6 2.82 7.44 -5.33
C VAL A 6 4.14 6.92 -4.78
N ARG A 7 4.05 5.98 -3.88
CA ARG A 7 5.23 5.39 -3.21
C ARG A 7 4.93 3.94 -2.87
N HIS A 8 5.96 3.16 -2.77
CA HIS A 8 5.85 1.79 -2.27
C HIS A 8 7.18 1.35 -1.68
N THR A 9 7.12 0.30 -0.88
CA THR A 9 8.33 -0.33 -0.38
C THR A 9 9.16 -0.83 -1.57
N PRO A 10 10.46 -0.52 -1.61
CA PRO A 10 11.33 -1.04 -2.68
C PRO A 10 11.32 -2.55 -2.71
N GLU A 11 11.33 -3.12 -3.92
CA GLU A 11 11.38 -4.56 -4.12
C GLU A 11 10.42 -5.32 -3.20
N PRO A 12 9.10 -5.09 -3.32
CA PRO A 12 8.15 -5.59 -2.32
C PRO A 12 8.16 -7.11 -2.17
N GLU A 13 8.27 -7.85 -3.27
CA GLU A 13 8.27 -9.30 -3.18
C GLU A 13 9.52 -9.82 -2.46
N ARG A 14 10.66 -9.21 -2.74
CA ARG A 14 11.91 -9.58 -2.08
C ARG A 14 11.87 -9.24 -0.60
N THR A 15 11.28 -8.12 -0.24
CA THR A 15 11.12 -7.71 1.16
C THR A 15 10.29 -8.73 1.93
N VAL A 16 9.16 -9.16 1.38
CA VAL A 16 8.32 -10.17 2.00
C VAL A 16 9.07 -11.50 2.11
N ALA A 17 9.71 -11.91 1.03
CA ALA A 17 10.43 -13.18 1.01
C ALA A 17 11.57 -13.21 2.02
N MET A 18 12.31 -12.13 2.12
CA MET A 18 13.40 -12.01 3.10
C MET A 18 12.87 -12.06 4.53
N SER A 19 11.78 -11.39 4.80
CA SER A 19 11.15 -11.40 6.12
C SER A 19 10.72 -12.82 6.51
N ALA A 20 10.11 -13.54 5.58
CA ALA A 20 9.68 -14.91 5.81
C ALA A 20 10.88 -15.84 6.07
N ARG A 21 11.93 -15.67 5.27
CA ARG A 21 13.11 -16.52 5.43
C ARG A 21 13.82 -16.26 6.76
N LEU A 22 13.84 -15.02 7.19
CA LEU A 22 14.43 -14.67 8.48
C LEU A 22 13.70 -15.38 9.63
N CYS A 23 12.38 -15.53 9.53
CA CYS A 23 11.58 -16.20 10.55
C CYS A 23 11.74 -17.73 10.54
N TYR A 24 11.93 -18.32 9.36
CA TYR A 24 11.87 -19.77 9.21
C TYR A 24 13.20 -20.41 8.81
N SER A 25 14.28 -19.66 8.78
CA SER A 25 15.58 -20.15 8.37
C SER A 25 16.66 -19.70 9.34
N PRO A 26 17.68 -20.52 9.60
CA PRO A 26 18.80 -20.13 10.43
C PRO A 26 19.77 -19.18 9.74
N ILE A 27 19.50 -18.79 8.51
CA ILE A 27 20.36 -17.87 7.75
C ILE A 27 20.33 -16.48 8.39
N GLY A 28 21.50 -15.87 8.53
CA GLY A 28 21.60 -14.51 9.05
C GLY A 28 21.12 -13.47 8.05
N ALA A 29 20.70 -12.31 8.56
CA ALA A 29 20.13 -11.26 7.75
C ALA A 29 21.06 -10.78 6.63
N ALA A 30 22.35 -10.72 6.89
CA ALA A 30 23.32 -10.25 5.90
C ALA A 30 23.43 -11.16 4.68
N GLN A 31 23.04 -12.42 4.81
CA GLN A 31 23.18 -13.41 3.75
C GLN A 31 21.90 -13.63 2.95
N LEU A 32 20.78 -13.09 3.40
CA LEU A 32 19.49 -13.35 2.79
C LEU A 32 19.39 -12.82 1.36
N GLU A 33 19.83 -11.59 1.13
CA GLU A 33 19.73 -10.98 -0.20
C GLU A 33 20.55 -11.70 -1.25
N GLU A 34 21.70 -12.23 -0.85
CA GLU A 34 22.59 -12.91 -1.78
C GLU A 34 22.08 -14.28 -2.20
N LYS A 35 21.19 -14.86 -1.41
CA LYS A 35 20.75 -16.23 -1.61
C LYS A 35 19.40 -16.39 -2.26
N ILE A 36 18.71 -15.28 -2.52
CA ILE A 36 17.37 -15.34 -3.10
C ILE A 36 17.31 -14.56 -4.39
N SER A 37 16.90 -15.22 -5.47
CA SER A 37 16.67 -14.57 -6.75
C SER A 37 15.28 -13.96 -6.77
N ASP A 38 15.02 -13.10 -7.76
CA ASP A 38 13.70 -12.48 -7.90
C ASP A 38 12.62 -13.52 -8.14
N GLU A 39 12.93 -14.55 -8.93
CA GLU A 39 11.99 -15.63 -9.19
C GLU A 39 11.70 -16.43 -7.92
N GLN A 40 12.71 -16.72 -7.14
CA GLN A 40 12.52 -17.41 -5.86
C GLN A 40 11.71 -16.56 -4.88
N ALA A 41 11.93 -15.26 -4.87
CA ALA A 41 11.15 -14.36 -4.03
C ALA A 41 9.68 -14.39 -4.41
N ALA A 42 9.38 -14.28 -5.70
CA ALA A 42 8.00 -14.31 -6.19
C ALA A 42 7.31 -15.64 -5.86
N ASN A 43 8.02 -16.74 -6.04
CA ASN A 43 7.48 -18.07 -5.73
C ASN A 43 7.21 -18.23 -4.23
N LEU A 44 8.09 -17.72 -3.40
CA LEU A 44 7.89 -17.80 -1.96
C LEU A 44 6.67 -16.96 -1.53
N VAL A 45 6.51 -15.78 -2.09
CA VAL A 45 5.34 -14.94 -1.79
C VAL A 45 4.05 -15.67 -2.17
N ARG A 46 4.00 -16.28 -3.36
CA ARG A 46 2.82 -17.05 -3.77
C ARG A 46 2.52 -18.18 -2.80
N LYS A 47 3.55 -18.86 -2.33
CA LYS A 47 3.39 -19.96 -1.38
C LYS A 47 2.85 -19.44 -0.04
N LEU A 48 3.39 -18.34 0.45
CA LEU A 48 2.92 -17.74 1.70
C LEU A 48 1.44 -17.36 1.61
N VAL A 49 1.04 -16.73 0.50
CA VAL A 49 -0.35 -16.34 0.28
C VAL A 49 -1.25 -17.56 0.22
N SER A 50 -0.84 -18.60 -0.51
CA SER A 50 -1.64 -19.81 -0.65
C SER A 50 -1.83 -20.56 0.67
N MET A 51 -0.88 -20.43 1.59
CA MET A 51 -0.97 -21.05 2.92
C MET A 51 -1.66 -20.15 3.95
N GLY A 52 -2.02 -18.94 3.58
CA GLY A 52 -2.62 -17.99 4.51
C GLY A 52 -1.66 -17.36 5.50
N HIS A 53 -0.36 -17.43 5.26
CA HIS A 53 0.66 -16.81 6.11
C HIS A 53 0.86 -15.37 5.67
N LEU A 54 -0.05 -14.49 6.07
CA LEU A 54 -0.12 -13.13 5.55
C LEU A 54 0.63 -12.09 6.37
N SER A 55 1.09 -12.45 7.57
CA SER A 55 1.75 -11.48 8.45
C SER A 55 3.01 -10.87 7.83
N THR A 56 3.75 -11.62 7.03
CA THR A 56 4.96 -11.11 6.38
C THR A 56 4.65 -10.08 5.31
N LEU A 57 3.44 -10.09 4.76
CA LEU A 57 3.01 -9.09 3.78
C LEU A 57 2.89 -7.69 4.41
N GLU A 58 2.74 -7.62 5.72
CA GLU A 58 2.60 -6.34 6.40
C GLU A 58 3.88 -5.51 6.41
N HIS A 59 5.01 -6.09 6.02
CA HIS A 59 6.27 -5.36 5.88
C HIS A 59 6.30 -4.47 4.63
N VAL A 60 5.30 -4.60 3.77
CA VAL A 60 5.25 -3.88 2.51
C VAL A 60 4.07 -2.92 2.52
N THR A 61 4.32 -1.70 2.07
CA THR A 61 3.27 -0.69 1.97
C THR A 61 3.24 -0.11 0.57
N PHE A 62 2.04 0.29 0.17
CA PHE A 62 1.79 1.01 -1.07
C PHE A 62 0.96 2.23 -0.75
N THR A 63 1.38 3.37 -1.28
CA THR A 63 0.66 4.63 -1.09
C THR A 63 0.07 5.06 -2.41
N PHE A 64 -1.24 5.21 -2.46
CA PHE A 64 -1.97 5.62 -3.65
C PHE A 64 -2.59 6.99 -3.47
N ALA A 65 -2.56 7.79 -4.53
CA ALA A 65 -3.36 8.99 -4.63
C ALA A 65 -4.61 8.66 -5.43
N ILE A 66 -5.76 9.03 -4.90
CA ILE A 66 -7.05 8.76 -5.53
C ILE A 66 -7.79 10.08 -5.73
N GLU A 67 -8.20 10.33 -6.97
CA GLU A 67 -8.90 11.54 -7.35
C GLU A 67 -10.19 11.23 -8.11
N GLY A 68 -11.09 12.19 -8.15
CA GLY A 68 -12.31 12.06 -8.94
C GLY A 68 -13.31 11.10 -8.34
N VAL A 69 -13.36 11.03 -7.02
CA VAL A 69 -14.32 10.18 -6.30
C VAL A 69 -15.24 11.05 -5.45
N SER A 70 -16.41 10.52 -5.15
CA SER A 70 -17.38 11.24 -4.34
C SER A 70 -16.97 11.30 -2.88
N ARG A 71 -17.47 12.29 -2.16
CA ARG A 71 -17.24 12.40 -0.74
C ARG A 71 -17.89 11.24 0.03
N VAL A 72 -19.01 10.75 -0.46
CA VAL A 72 -19.65 9.58 0.15
C VAL A 72 -18.70 8.38 0.11
N LEU A 73 -18.04 8.18 -1.03
CA LEU A 73 -17.07 7.09 -1.14
C LEU A 73 -15.91 7.28 -0.18
N THR A 74 -15.34 8.49 -0.09
CA THR A 74 -14.21 8.73 0.79
C THR A 74 -14.58 8.57 2.25
N HIS A 75 -15.76 9.00 2.65
CA HIS A 75 -16.25 8.83 4.01
C HIS A 75 -16.35 7.36 4.42
N GLN A 76 -16.78 6.52 3.50
CA GLN A 76 -16.88 5.10 3.78
C GLN A 76 -15.53 4.41 3.73
N LEU A 77 -14.70 4.80 2.75
CA LEU A 77 -13.40 4.17 2.56
C LEU A 77 -12.49 4.35 3.79
N VAL A 78 -12.44 5.56 4.34
CA VAL A 78 -11.53 5.85 5.46
C VAL A 78 -11.89 5.12 6.75
N ARG A 79 -13.03 4.45 6.80
CA ARG A 79 -13.42 3.65 7.94
C ARG A 79 -12.84 2.25 7.95
N HIS A 80 -12.28 1.81 6.82
CA HIS A 80 -11.65 0.51 6.74
C HIS A 80 -10.28 0.55 7.41
N ARG A 81 -10.05 -0.35 8.34
CA ARG A 81 -8.90 -0.28 9.23
C ARG A 81 -7.65 -1.02 8.75
N ILE A 82 -7.72 -1.69 7.63
CA ILE A 82 -6.56 -2.41 7.09
C ILE A 82 -5.58 -1.49 6.37
N ALA A 83 -5.90 -0.21 6.27
CA ALA A 83 -5.05 0.80 5.65
C ALA A 83 -5.17 2.11 6.41
N SER A 84 -4.25 3.02 6.13
CA SER A 84 -4.30 4.38 6.66
C SER A 84 -4.72 5.32 5.55
N TYR A 85 -5.52 6.31 5.90
CA TYR A 85 -6.09 7.22 4.93
C TYR A 85 -5.85 8.67 5.30
N SER A 86 -5.60 9.49 4.29
CA SER A 86 -5.59 10.93 4.43
C SER A 86 -6.55 11.48 3.40
N GLN A 87 -7.51 12.25 3.85
CA GLN A 87 -8.56 12.79 3.03
C GLN A 87 -8.41 14.30 2.93
N GLN A 88 -8.49 14.83 1.70
CA GLN A 88 -8.40 16.26 1.50
C GLN A 88 -9.54 16.97 2.22
N SER A 89 -9.19 18.01 2.96
CA SER A 89 -10.17 18.75 3.73
C SER A 89 -10.93 19.72 2.82
N GLN A 90 -12.25 19.66 2.84
CA GLN A 90 -13.09 20.64 2.16
C GLN A 90 -12.89 22.03 2.75
N ARG A 91 -12.63 22.08 4.04
CA ARG A 91 -12.48 23.36 4.74
C ARG A 91 -11.31 24.17 4.20
N TYR A 92 -10.19 23.51 3.92
CA TYR A 92 -9.01 24.21 3.41
C TYR A 92 -9.03 24.35 1.90
N VAL A 93 -9.41 23.32 1.20
CA VAL A 93 -9.38 23.32 -0.26
C VAL A 93 -10.44 24.23 -0.85
N CYS A 94 -11.65 24.23 -0.30
CA CYS A 94 -12.73 25.09 -0.79
C CYS A 94 -12.42 26.58 -0.66
N LEU A 95 -11.60 26.95 0.32
CA LEU A 95 -11.19 28.35 0.48
C LEU A 95 -10.18 28.77 -0.57
N LEU A 96 -9.43 27.83 -1.11
CA LEU A 96 -8.42 28.11 -2.13
C LEU A 96 -8.99 28.09 -3.52
N TYR A 97 -10.00 27.27 -3.78
CA TYR A 97 -10.60 27.14 -5.09
C TYR A 97 -11.82 28.03 -5.21
N THR A 98 -11.86 28.75 -6.31
CA THR A 98 -13.03 29.53 -6.66
C THR A 98 -13.88 28.83 -7.70
N SER A 99 -13.53 27.60 -8.02
CA SER A 99 -14.22 26.81 -9.01
C SER A 99 -15.69 26.63 -8.64
N PRO A 100 -16.58 26.79 -9.58
CA PRO A 100 -18.01 26.59 -9.33
C PRO A 100 -18.39 25.13 -9.26
N SER A 101 -17.49 24.22 -9.60
CA SER A 101 -17.81 22.80 -9.65
C SER A 101 -17.86 22.19 -8.27
N PRO A 102 -18.99 21.63 -7.86
CA PRO A 102 -19.07 20.94 -6.58
C PRO A 102 -18.16 19.71 -6.51
N ARG A 103 -17.76 19.18 -7.65
CA ARG A 103 -16.91 18.01 -7.71
C ARG A 103 -15.54 18.27 -7.14
N ASP A 104 -15.01 19.45 -7.40
CA ASP A 104 -13.67 19.78 -6.92
C ASP A 104 -13.62 19.80 -5.41
N LYS A 105 -14.71 20.19 -4.80
CA LYS A 105 -14.81 20.27 -3.35
C LYS A 105 -14.86 18.89 -2.71
N ARG A 106 -15.29 17.90 -3.46
CA ARG A 106 -15.44 16.55 -2.97
C ARG A 106 -14.14 15.75 -2.96
N GLN A 107 -13.15 16.28 -3.60
CA GLN A 107 -11.84 15.61 -3.59
C GLN A 107 -11.24 15.54 -2.20
N SER A 108 -11.78 16.29 -1.33
CA SER A 108 -11.33 16.30 0.06
C SER A 108 -11.78 15.08 0.83
#